data_5dc6273deeba7504c672074b924b88b7
#
_entry.id   5dc6273deeba7504c672074b924b88b7
#
_cell.length_a   1.000
_cell.length_b   1.000
_cell.length_c   1.000
_cell.angle_alpha   90.00
_cell.angle_beta   90.00
_cell.angle_gamma   90.00
#
_symmetry.space_group_name_H-M   'P 1'
#
loop_
_entity.id
_entity.type
_entity.pdbx_description
1 polymer ?
#
loop_
_entity_poly.entity_id
_entity_poly.type
_entity_poly.pdbx_seq_one_letter_code
_entity_poly.pdbx_strand_id
1 'polypeptide(L)'
;GNRSAVATAKATAGSTGAKTATTRGSEGVDPDSGLRWVAESSLPKEAKTTLALIRAGGPYPYPRNDDQTFSNREAILPKRANGYYREYTVVTPGSDDRGARRIIRGREGELYYTDDHYGSFRRVREGA
;
A
#
# COMPACT_ATOMS: atom_id res chain seq x y z
N GLY A 1 -36.64 4.01 4.40
CA GLY A 1 -36.10 3.75 4.45
C GLY A 1 -35.78 3.25 4.59
N ASN A 2 -35.66 3.49 4.35
CA ASN A 2 -35.07 3.08 4.41
C ASN A 2 -34.51 2.77 4.18
N ARG A 3 -34.46 2.95 3.90
CA ARG A 3 -33.63 2.66 3.72
C ARG A 3 -32.95 2.31 3.70
N SER A 4 -33.00 2.55 3.70
CA SER A 4 -32.08 2.21 3.71
C SER A 4 -31.44 1.77 3.81
N ALA A 5 -31.73 2.00 3.72
CA ALA A 5 -30.88 1.64 3.80
C ALA A 5 -30.31 1.15 3.95
N VAL A 6 -30.32 1.44 3.78
CA VAL A 6 -29.58 1.01 3.91
C VAL A 6 -29.02 0.50 4.01
N ALA A 7 -29.35 0.74 3.71
CA ALA A 7 -28.66 0.28 3.78
C ALA A 7 -28.12 -0.22 3.98
N THR A 8 -28.18 0.02 3.75
CA THR A 8 -27.51 -0.41 3.95
C THR A 8 -26.96 -0.99 4.12
N ALA A 9 -27.30 -0.77 3.93
CA ALA A 9 -26.63 -1.35 4.10
C ALA A 9 -26.23 -1.93 4.17
N LYS A 10 -26.17 -1.88 3.79
CA LYS A 10 -25.61 -2.43 3.89
C LYS A 10 -25.15 -3.00 4.18
N ALA A 11 -25.58 -2.57 4.19
CA ALA A 11 -25.02 -3.18 4.45
C ALA A 11 -24.67 -3.77 4.78
N THR A 12 -24.75 -3.63 4.78
CA THR A 12 -24.29 -4.22 5.13
C THR A 12 -23.85 -4.85 5.44
N ALA A 13 -24.18 -4.76 5.43
CA ALA A 13 -23.66 -5.38 5.73
C ALA A 13 -23.25 -6.05 5.96
N GLY A 14 -23.36 -6.03 5.92
CA GLY A 14 -22.84 -6.56 6.13
C GLY A 14 -22.56 -7.14 6.42
N SER A 15 -22.52 -7.15 6.30
CA SER A 15 -22.17 -7.68 6.68
C SER A 15 -21.82 -8.28 7.15
N THR A 16 -22.00 -8.36 7.16
CA THR A 16 -21.66 -8.94 7.70
C THR A 16 -20.88 -9.53 7.98
N GLY A 17 -20.54 -9.53 7.95
CA GLY A 17 -19.71 -9.92 8.11
C GLY A 17 -19.12 -10.81 8.33
N ALA A 18 -19.00 -11.11 8.49
CA ALA A 18 -18.32 -11.92 8.81
C ALA A 18 -17.55 -12.69 8.20
N LYS A 19 -17.40 -12.78 8.01
CA LYS A 19 -16.75 -13.51 7.47
C LYS A 19 -15.49 -13.60 7.26
N THR A 20 -15.30 -13.63 7.05
CA THR A 20 -14.19 -13.97 6.68
C THR A 20 -13.00 -13.50 7.38
N ALA A 21 -12.65 -13.99 8.43
CA ALA A 21 -11.49 -13.61 9.19
C ALA A 21 -10.20 -13.93 8.48
N THR A 22 -10.21 -14.93 7.63
CA THR A 22 -8.99 -15.35 6.96
C THR A 22 -8.44 -14.32 5.99
N THR A 23 -9.28 -13.39 5.53
CA THR A 23 -8.83 -12.37 4.61
C THR A 23 -8.77 -11.00 5.25
N ARG A 24 -8.80 -10.95 6.57
CA ARG A 24 -8.87 -9.68 7.28
C ARG A 24 -7.75 -8.74 6.91
N GLY A 25 -6.53 -9.25 6.69
CA GLY A 25 -5.40 -8.41 6.37
C GLY A 25 -5.52 -7.67 5.06
N SER A 26 -6.34 -8.21 4.12
CA SER A 26 -6.54 -7.58 2.81
C SER A 26 -7.93 -7.01 2.65
N GLU A 27 -8.77 -7.07 3.70
CA GLU A 27 -10.12 -6.55 3.64
C GLU A 27 -10.19 -5.13 4.12
N GLY A 28 -11.17 -4.43 3.59
CA GLY A 28 -11.52 -3.13 4.07
C GLY A 28 -10.67 -2.02 3.51
N VAL A 29 -10.93 -0.86 4.03
CA VAL A 29 -10.32 0.37 3.58
C VAL A 29 -9.69 1.02 4.80
N ASP A 30 -8.47 1.52 4.62
CA ASP A 30 -7.79 2.28 5.66
C ASP A 30 -8.49 3.65 5.80
N PRO A 31 -9.04 3.97 6.97
CA PRO A 31 -9.75 5.24 7.13
C PRO A 31 -8.85 6.46 7.00
N ASP A 32 -7.55 6.32 7.27
CA ASP A 32 -6.64 7.46 7.19
C ASP A 32 -6.33 7.84 5.76
N SER A 33 -6.18 6.86 4.88
CA SER A 33 -5.80 7.13 3.50
C SER A 33 -6.96 6.97 2.52
N GLY A 34 -8.00 6.26 2.92
CA GLY A 34 -9.09 5.91 2.01
C GLY A 34 -8.73 4.79 1.05
N LEU A 35 -7.58 4.18 1.20
CA LEU A 35 -7.10 3.15 0.29
C LEU A 35 -7.42 1.76 0.85
N ARG A 36 -7.56 0.80 -0.05
CA ARG A 36 -7.77 -0.58 0.37
C ARG A 36 -6.52 -1.12 1.04
N TRP A 37 -6.74 -1.96 2.04
CA TRP A 37 -5.64 -2.68 2.69
C TRP A 37 -5.15 -3.82 1.80
N VAL A 38 -3.86 -4.13 1.91
CA VAL A 38 -3.31 -5.38 1.41
C VAL A 38 -2.47 -5.96 2.54
N ALA A 39 -2.67 -7.23 2.83
CA ALA A 39 -1.86 -7.90 3.85
C ALA A 39 -0.42 -8.01 3.36
N GLU A 40 0.52 -7.76 4.25
CA GLU A 40 1.94 -7.89 3.90
C GLU A 40 2.22 -9.29 3.34
N SER A 41 1.64 -10.32 3.91
CA SER A 41 1.85 -11.70 3.46
C SER A 41 1.33 -11.95 2.05
N SER A 42 0.42 -11.11 1.56
CA SER A 42 -0.15 -11.25 0.21
C SER A 42 0.69 -10.57 -0.86
N LEU A 43 1.67 -9.80 -0.47
CA LEU A 43 2.50 -9.09 -1.44
C LEU A 43 3.41 -10.05 -2.19
N PRO A 44 3.83 -9.68 -3.41
CA PRO A 44 4.85 -10.48 -4.10
C PRO A 44 6.10 -10.59 -3.24
N LYS A 45 6.82 -11.68 -3.42
CA LYS A 45 8.03 -11.93 -2.63
C LYS A 45 9.05 -10.79 -2.79
N GLU A 46 9.14 -10.17 -3.97
CA GLU A 46 10.05 -9.06 -4.21
C GLU A 46 9.67 -7.83 -3.38
N ALA A 47 8.37 -7.62 -3.18
CA ALA A 47 7.91 -6.53 -2.32
C ALA A 47 8.27 -6.78 -0.87
N LYS A 48 8.18 -8.03 -0.42
CA LYS A 48 8.59 -8.40 0.94
C LYS A 48 10.08 -8.17 1.13
N THR A 49 10.87 -8.46 0.10
CA THR A 49 12.31 -8.19 0.13
C THR A 49 12.56 -6.69 0.30
N THR A 50 11.85 -5.87 -0.46
CA THR A 50 11.98 -4.42 -0.35
C THR A 50 11.60 -3.93 1.04
N LEU A 51 10.53 -4.47 1.62
CA LEU A 51 10.14 -4.10 2.99
C LEU A 51 11.25 -4.42 3.98
N ALA A 52 11.89 -5.58 3.83
CA ALA A 52 13.00 -5.94 4.70
C ALA A 52 14.15 -4.95 4.57
N LEU A 53 14.46 -4.52 3.35
CA LEU A 53 15.51 -3.53 3.12
C LEU A 53 15.15 -2.17 3.72
N ILE A 54 13.91 -1.75 3.59
CA ILE A 54 13.45 -0.50 4.18
C ILE A 54 13.66 -0.54 5.70
N ARG A 55 13.28 -1.66 6.33
CA ARG A 55 13.42 -1.81 7.77
C ARG A 55 14.88 -1.86 8.22
N ALA A 56 15.76 -2.36 7.35
CA ALA A 56 17.19 -2.46 7.63
C ALA A 56 17.97 -1.21 7.25
N GLY A 57 17.35 -0.29 6.52
CA GLY A 57 18.06 0.91 6.07
C GLY A 57 18.91 0.72 4.84
N GLY A 58 18.65 -0.32 4.06
CA GLY A 58 19.39 -0.62 2.84
C GLY A 58 20.40 -1.76 3.06
N PRO A 59 21.34 -1.95 2.12
CA PRO A 59 21.45 -1.20 0.87
C PRO A 59 20.34 -1.56 -0.12
N TYR A 60 20.02 -0.62 -0.99
CA TYR A 60 18.93 -0.80 -1.94
C TYR A 60 19.45 -1.18 -3.32
N PRO A 61 18.67 -1.94 -4.11
CA PRO A 61 19.12 -2.38 -5.44
C PRO A 61 19.29 -1.24 -6.45
N TYR A 62 18.58 -0.13 -6.26
CA TYR A 62 18.70 1.02 -7.14
C TYR A 62 18.99 2.26 -6.31
N PRO A 63 20.24 2.40 -5.83
CA PRO A 63 20.53 3.44 -4.84
C PRO A 63 20.31 4.88 -5.32
N ARG A 64 20.31 5.11 -6.63
CA ARG A 64 20.00 6.45 -7.14
C ARG A 64 18.51 6.74 -7.16
N ASN A 65 17.68 5.72 -7.10
CA ASN A 65 16.23 5.85 -7.19
C ASN A 65 15.53 5.57 -5.87
N ASP A 66 16.12 4.69 -5.07
CA ASP A 66 15.49 4.26 -3.84
C ASP A 66 15.76 5.25 -2.72
N ASP A 67 14.83 5.32 -1.77
CA ASP A 67 14.89 6.23 -0.64
C ASP A 67 14.95 7.69 -1.11
N GLN A 68 14.21 7.98 -2.18
CA GLN A 68 14.09 9.34 -2.69
C GLN A 68 12.70 9.89 -2.38
N THR A 69 12.56 11.20 -2.39
CA THR A 69 11.27 11.82 -2.13
C THR A 69 10.26 11.44 -3.20
N PHE A 70 9.09 11.01 -2.77
CA PHE A 70 7.92 10.82 -3.64
C PHE A 70 7.00 12.02 -3.45
N SER A 71 6.71 12.73 -4.55
CA SER A 71 6.01 14.01 -4.47
C SER A 71 4.51 13.88 -4.21
N ASN A 72 3.91 12.72 -4.48
CA ASN A 72 2.46 12.51 -4.34
C ASN A 72 1.67 13.55 -5.14
N ARG A 73 2.15 13.82 -6.35
CA ARG A 73 1.59 14.90 -7.17
C ARG A 73 0.11 14.73 -7.48
N GLU A 74 -0.32 13.49 -7.74
CA GLU A 74 -1.72 13.20 -8.02
C GLU A 74 -2.58 13.14 -6.75
N ALA A 75 -1.98 13.26 -5.60
CA ALA A 75 -2.68 13.27 -4.32
C ALA A 75 -3.49 11.99 -4.07
N ILE A 76 -3.02 10.85 -4.58
CA ILE A 76 -3.66 9.56 -4.31
C ILE A 76 -3.43 9.17 -2.86
N LEU A 77 -2.24 9.43 -2.33
CA LEU A 77 -1.94 9.27 -0.92
C LEU A 77 -2.40 10.51 -0.16
N PRO A 78 -2.58 10.42 1.16
CA PRO A 78 -2.96 11.60 1.94
C PRO A 78 -1.95 12.73 1.74
N LYS A 79 -2.47 13.95 1.64
CA LYS A 79 -1.62 15.11 1.44
C LYS A 79 -0.78 15.37 2.68
N ARG A 80 0.52 15.54 2.47
CA ARG A 80 1.48 15.78 3.54
C ARG A 80 2.51 16.78 3.05
N ALA A 81 3.34 17.27 3.97
CA ALA A 81 4.43 18.18 3.63
C ALA A 81 5.39 17.55 2.65
N ASN A 82 6.03 18.38 1.84
CA ASN A 82 7.04 17.92 0.89
C ASN A 82 8.13 17.16 1.64
N GLY A 83 8.55 16.03 1.09
CA GLY A 83 9.57 15.19 1.71
C GLY A 83 9.02 14.18 2.71
N TYR A 84 7.71 14.17 2.92
CA TYR A 84 7.09 13.23 3.86
C TYR A 84 7.19 11.79 3.37
N TYR A 85 7.04 11.58 2.05
CA TYR A 85 7.03 10.24 1.46
C TYR A 85 8.35 9.93 0.78
N ARG A 86 8.79 8.66 0.92
CA ARG A 86 9.96 8.12 0.24
C ARG A 86 9.54 6.96 -0.63
N GLU A 87 10.18 6.79 -1.79
CA GLU A 87 9.85 5.71 -2.70
C GLU A 87 10.98 4.69 -2.79
N TYR A 88 10.60 3.46 -3.01
CA TYR A 88 11.53 2.33 -3.11
C TYR A 88 11.10 1.41 -4.22
N THR A 89 12.06 0.87 -4.96
CA THR A 89 11.80 -0.04 -6.07
C THR A 89 11.50 -1.43 -5.56
N VAL A 90 10.47 -2.04 -6.12
CA VAL A 90 10.20 -3.48 -5.98
C VAL A 90 10.63 -4.12 -7.29
N VAL A 91 11.61 -5.01 -7.25
CA VAL A 91 12.16 -5.63 -8.45
C VAL A 91 11.07 -6.41 -9.16
N THR A 92 11.00 -6.25 -10.49
CA THR A 92 10.08 -7.02 -11.33
C THR A 92 10.88 -8.11 -12.02
N PRO A 93 10.66 -9.39 -11.70
CA PRO A 93 11.43 -10.47 -12.32
C PRO A 93 11.28 -10.44 -13.83
N GLY A 94 12.40 -10.62 -14.53
CA GLY A 94 12.41 -10.66 -15.98
C GLY A 94 12.37 -9.33 -16.67
N SER A 95 12.29 -8.23 -15.92
CA SER A 95 12.27 -6.90 -16.52
C SER A 95 13.70 -6.40 -16.73
N ASP A 96 13.94 -5.74 -17.85
CA ASP A 96 15.23 -5.12 -18.16
C ASP A 96 15.41 -3.81 -17.41
N ASP A 97 14.35 -3.24 -16.88
CA ASP A 97 14.39 -1.98 -16.16
C ASP A 97 13.80 -2.16 -14.76
N ARG A 98 13.53 -1.04 -14.06
CA ARG A 98 13.00 -1.11 -12.71
C ARG A 98 11.56 -1.63 -12.65
N GLY A 99 10.86 -1.70 -13.80
CA GLY A 99 9.47 -2.10 -13.82
C GLY A 99 8.57 -1.05 -13.17
N ALA A 100 7.34 -1.46 -12.86
CA ALA A 100 6.30 -0.54 -12.40
C ALA A 100 5.93 -0.69 -10.94
N ARG A 101 6.64 -1.51 -10.19
CA ARG A 101 6.30 -1.80 -8.79
C ARG A 101 7.12 -0.95 -7.83
N ARG A 102 6.45 -0.37 -6.84
CA ARG A 102 7.11 0.51 -5.85
C ARG A 102 6.50 0.32 -4.48
N ILE A 103 7.26 0.63 -3.45
CA ILE A 103 6.74 0.84 -2.11
C ILE A 103 6.99 2.29 -1.74
N ILE A 104 5.99 2.90 -1.13
CA ILE A 104 6.10 4.27 -0.61
C ILE A 104 6.02 4.16 0.91
N ARG A 105 6.92 4.86 1.59
CA ARG A 105 6.93 4.91 3.04
C ARG A 105 6.71 6.34 3.50
N GLY A 106 5.74 6.53 4.38
CA GLY A 106 5.53 7.82 5.02
C GLY A 106 6.45 7.99 6.22
N ARG A 107 6.64 9.24 6.63
CA ARG A 107 7.55 9.56 7.74
C ARG A 107 7.15 8.86 9.03
N GLU A 108 5.86 8.62 9.24
CA GLU A 108 5.40 7.95 10.45
C GLU A 108 5.40 6.42 10.33
N GLY A 109 5.93 5.90 9.24
CA GLY A 109 6.10 4.48 9.07
C GLY A 109 5.03 3.77 8.27
N GLU A 110 4.01 4.50 7.82
CA GLU A 110 2.97 3.88 7.01
C GLU A 110 3.52 3.49 5.65
N LEU A 111 3.03 2.36 5.12
CA LEU A 111 3.55 1.77 3.89
C LEU A 111 2.44 1.59 2.87
N TYR A 112 2.76 1.87 1.62
CA TYR A 112 1.83 1.75 0.51
C TYR A 112 2.51 0.98 -0.62
N TYR A 113 1.74 0.19 -1.34
CA TYR A 113 2.25 -0.59 -2.47
C TYR A 113 1.54 -0.19 -3.76
N THR A 114 2.32 -0.06 -4.83
CA THR A 114 1.77 0.14 -6.17
C THR A 114 2.44 -0.84 -7.13
N ASP A 115 1.65 -1.38 -8.06
CA ASP A 115 2.18 -2.22 -9.13
C ASP A 115 1.88 -1.66 -10.52
N ASP A 116 1.41 -0.42 -10.59
CA ASP A 116 1.07 0.24 -11.84
C ASP A 116 1.74 1.62 -11.97
N HIS A 117 2.94 1.71 -11.46
CA HIS A 117 3.78 2.91 -11.58
C HIS A 117 3.08 4.15 -11.05
N TYR A 118 2.61 4.05 -9.80
CA TYR A 118 1.96 5.14 -9.06
C TYR A 118 0.54 5.47 -9.51
N GLY A 119 -0.06 4.66 -10.35
CA GLY A 119 -1.43 4.90 -10.81
C GLY A 119 -2.48 4.60 -9.75
N SER A 120 -2.18 3.65 -8.89
CA SER A 120 -3.04 3.31 -7.75
C SER A 120 -2.16 2.77 -6.64
N PHE A 121 -2.70 2.78 -5.41
CA PHE A 121 -1.98 2.31 -4.24
C PHE A 121 -2.88 1.50 -3.33
N ARG A 122 -2.27 0.63 -2.54
CA ARG A 122 -2.93 -0.04 -1.42
C ARG A 122 -2.12 0.21 -0.17
N ARG A 123 -2.80 0.38 0.95
CA ARG A 123 -2.13 0.50 2.24
C ARG A 123 -1.69 -0.88 2.72
N VAL A 124 -0.43 -1.02 3.06
CA VAL A 124 0.10 -2.30 3.53
C VAL A 124 -0.26 -2.49 5.01
N ARG A 125 -0.89 -3.63 5.31
CA ARG A 125 -1.15 -4.00 6.71
C ARG A 125 0.01 -4.87 7.17
N GLU A 126 0.93 -4.25 7.91
CA GLU A 126 2.15 -4.90 8.35
C GLU A 126 1.83 -6.02 9.33
N GLY A 127 2.56 -7.10 9.20
CA GLY A 127 2.39 -8.24 10.08
C GLY A 127 1.18 -9.11 9.78
N ALA A 128 0.38 -8.71 8.82
CA ALA A 128 -0.75 -9.51 8.39
C ALA A 128 -0.39 -10.25 7.11
#